data_998df8043d99decfd6e313b633e62304
#
_entry.id   998df8043d99decfd6e313b633e62304
#
_cell.length_a   1.000
_cell.length_b   1.000
_cell.length_c   1.000
_cell.angle_alpha   90.00
_cell.angle_beta   90.00
_cell.angle_gamma   90.00
#
_symmetry.space_group_name_H-M   'P 1'
#
loop_
_entity.id
_entity.type
_entity.pdbx_description
1 polymer ?
#
loop_
_entity_poly.entity_id
_entity_poly.type
_entity_poly.pdbx_seq_one_letter_code
_entity_poly.pdbx_strand_id
1 'polypeptide(L)'
;MALQAGIVGLPNVGKSTLFNALSNAKAQAANFPFCTIEPNVGVITVPDERLFELEKLVHPQKVVPATVEIVDIAGLVKGASKGEGLGNQFLGNIRSTDAIIHVLRCFDDDNVIHVDGSVNPVRDKEIIDTELQLKDLDTVDKKISKSEKIARTDKDAAAGLEILKALKQHLEQGKNARAFEVNEKDKAKHVDDLFLLTIKPVIYVCNVDENSVINGNKHTDAVKENIKHENAEILLISAEIESEIAVMESYEDRKMFLEDLGLKESGVVRLIRSTYHLLNLATYFTAGEQEVRAWTIHKGMFAPQAAGVIHTDFEKGFIRAEVIKYDDYIKYKSEAACREVGKLGVQGKDYLVEDGDIMHFRFNV
;
A
#
# COMPACT_ATOMS: atom_id res chain seq x y z
N MET A 1 -7.62 7.19 10.43
CA MET A 1 -7.21 5.78 10.55
C MET A 1 -6.03 5.60 9.62
N ALA A 2 -5.02 4.81 10.01
CA ALA A 2 -3.92 4.46 9.12
C ALA A 2 -4.46 3.66 7.94
N LEU A 3 -3.89 3.87 6.74
CA LEU A 3 -4.25 3.08 5.57
C LEU A 3 -3.59 1.70 5.64
N GLN A 4 -4.36 0.68 5.22
CA GLN A 4 -3.97 -0.71 5.32
C GLN A 4 -3.92 -1.38 3.94
N ALA A 5 -2.87 -2.16 3.70
CA ALA A 5 -2.81 -3.08 2.56
C ALA A 5 -3.05 -4.52 3.03
N GLY A 6 -3.94 -5.25 2.37
CA GLY A 6 -4.23 -6.65 2.67
C GLY A 6 -3.43 -7.60 1.79
N ILE A 7 -2.72 -8.55 2.39
CA ILE A 7 -2.07 -9.63 1.63
C ILE A 7 -3.10 -10.72 1.38
N VAL A 8 -3.31 -11.05 0.11
CA VAL A 8 -4.21 -12.12 -0.33
C VAL A 8 -3.47 -13.13 -1.22
N GLY A 9 -3.99 -14.33 -1.30
CA GLY A 9 -3.45 -15.40 -2.15
C GLY A 9 -4.06 -16.73 -1.79
N LEU A 10 -3.96 -17.71 -2.68
CA LEU A 10 -4.36 -19.09 -2.39
C LEU A 10 -3.49 -19.71 -1.28
N PRO A 11 -3.89 -20.83 -0.68
CA PRO A 11 -3.03 -21.56 0.24
C PRO A 11 -1.72 -22.01 -0.44
N ASN A 12 -0.64 -22.05 0.34
CA ASN A 12 0.69 -22.52 -0.08
C ASN A 12 1.37 -21.74 -1.21
N VAL A 13 1.02 -20.46 -1.39
CA VAL A 13 1.70 -19.55 -2.34
C VAL A 13 2.89 -18.79 -1.73
N GLY A 14 3.20 -19.00 -0.43
CA GLY A 14 4.26 -18.29 0.30
C GLY A 14 3.79 -17.02 1.03
N LYS A 15 2.47 -16.79 1.13
CA LYS A 15 1.87 -15.62 1.75
C LYS A 15 2.33 -15.38 3.20
N SER A 16 2.22 -16.40 4.07
CA SER A 16 2.61 -16.28 5.47
C SER A 16 4.13 -16.15 5.65
N THR A 17 4.93 -16.78 4.80
CA THR A 17 6.38 -16.62 4.79
C THR A 17 6.76 -15.17 4.47
N LEU A 18 6.13 -14.59 3.44
CA LEU A 18 6.34 -13.18 3.07
C LEU A 18 5.88 -12.22 4.17
N PHE A 19 4.72 -12.48 4.79
CA PHE A 19 4.22 -11.65 5.89
C PHE A 19 5.15 -11.71 7.11
N ASN A 20 5.69 -12.89 7.43
CA ASN A 20 6.66 -13.05 8.51
C ASN A 20 7.98 -12.30 8.19
N ALA A 21 8.46 -12.37 6.95
CA ALA A 21 9.63 -11.63 6.51
C ALA A 21 9.40 -10.11 6.60
N LEU A 22 8.23 -9.61 6.18
CA LEU A 22 7.80 -8.21 6.34
C LEU A 22 7.76 -7.80 7.82
N SER A 23 7.18 -8.63 8.68
CA SER A 23 7.06 -8.36 10.11
C SER A 23 8.42 -8.39 10.83
N ASN A 24 9.34 -9.22 10.36
CA ASN A 24 10.71 -9.33 10.88
C ASN A 24 11.68 -8.31 10.25
N ALA A 25 11.30 -7.59 9.22
CA ALA A 25 12.07 -6.51 8.61
C ALA A 25 12.41 -5.35 9.59
N LYS A 26 11.95 -5.46 10.86
CA LYS A 26 12.33 -4.64 12.03
C LYS A 26 13.84 -4.40 12.15
N ALA A 27 14.63 -5.40 11.82
CA ALA A 27 16.08 -5.36 11.98
C ALA A 27 16.80 -4.68 10.81
N GLN A 28 16.11 -4.41 9.69
CA GLN A 28 16.75 -3.81 8.50
C GLN A 28 16.87 -2.29 8.59
N ALA A 29 15.97 -1.64 9.33
CA ALA A 29 16.07 -0.22 9.65
C ALA A 29 16.71 -0.11 11.05
N ALA A 30 18.00 0.18 11.10
CA ALA A 30 18.81 0.28 12.32
C ALA A 30 18.04 0.87 13.53
N ASN A 31 17.93 0.10 14.62
CA ASN A 31 17.58 0.53 15.97
C ASN A 31 16.20 1.14 16.28
N PHE A 32 15.16 0.93 15.46
CA PHE A 32 13.82 1.44 15.79
C PHE A 32 12.95 0.40 16.53
N PRO A 33 12.57 0.62 17.79
CA PRO A 33 11.95 -0.39 18.66
C PRO A 33 10.42 -0.54 18.53
N PHE A 34 9.74 0.06 17.55
CA PHE A 34 8.28 0.10 17.53
C PHE A 34 7.65 -0.60 16.32
N CYS A 35 7.42 -1.91 16.46
CA CYS A 35 6.39 -2.60 15.71
C CYS A 35 5.48 -3.32 16.70
N THR A 36 4.24 -2.89 16.81
CA THR A 36 3.21 -3.65 17.51
C THR A 36 2.70 -4.72 16.55
N ILE A 37 2.80 -5.99 16.92
CA ILE A 37 2.19 -7.08 16.16
C ILE A 37 0.88 -7.40 16.87
N GLU A 38 -0.23 -6.96 16.31
CA GLU A 38 -1.51 -7.60 16.57
C GLU A 38 -1.60 -8.87 15.72
N PRO A 39 -2.35 -9.90 16.14
CA PRO A 39 -2.53 -11.08 15.28
C PRO A 39 -3.00 -10.65 13.89
N ASN A 40 -2.20 -11.00 12.87
CA ASN A 40 -2.44 -10.71 11.45
C ASN A 40 -2.32 -9.22 11.01
N VAL A 41 -1.89 -8.28 11.86
CA VAL A 41 -1.62 -6.89 11.48
C VAL A 41 -0.16 -6.55 11.79
N GLY A 42 0.61 -6.24 10.75
CA GLY A 42 1.98 -5.76 10.87
C GLY A 42 2.05 -4.25 10.64
N VAL A 43 2.54 -3.49 11.64
CA VAL A 43 2.94 -2.09 11.46
C VAL A 43 4.39 -2.09 11.03
N ILE A 44 4.65 -1.76 9.77
CA ILE A 44 5.94 -1.94 9.13
C ILE A 44 6.59 -0.59 8.85
N THR A 45 7.85 -0.45 9.23
CA THR A 45 8.65 0.74 8.98
C THR A 45 8.91 0.91 7.48
N VAL A 46 8.67 2.12 6.96
CA VAL A 46 9.00 2.48 5.58
C VAL A 46 10.47 2.87 5.51
N PRO A 47 11.31 2.14 4.75
CA PRO A 47 12.71 2.49 4.56
C PRO A 47 12.84 3.80 3.79
N ASP A 48 13.47 4.82 4.40
CA ASP A 48 13.70 6.12 3.78
C ASP A 48 15.11 6.62 4.12
N GLU A 49 15.98 6.67 3.11
CA GLU A 49 17.36 7.11 3.26
C GLU A 49 17.46 8.58 3.68
N ARG A 50 16.46 9.39 3.33
CA ARG A 50 16.40 10.81 3.69
C ARG A 50 16.37 11.02 5.21
N LEU A 51 15.71 10.11 5.92
CA LEU A 51 15.62 10.16 7.38
C LEU A 51 17.00 9.97 8.03
N PHE A 52 17.81 9.04 7.50
CA PHE A 52 19.18 8.80 7.99
C PHE A 52 20.14 9.97 7.70
N GLU A 53 19.98 10.61 6.55
CA GLU A 53 20.78 11.80 6.22
C GLU A 53 20.40 12.99 7.14
N LEU A 54 19.14 13.15 7.46
CA LEU A 54 18.69 14.15 8.43
C LEU A 54 19.21 13.85 9.83
N GLU A 55 19.20 12.58 10.28
CA GLU A 55 19.77 12.15 11.55
C GLU A 55 21.25 12.54 11.67
N LYS A 56 22.06 12.29 10.63
CA LYS A 56 23.48 12.64 10.59
C LYS A 56 23.74 14.16 10.64
N LEU A 57 22.81 14.98 10.15
CA LEU A 57 22.96 16.43 10.15
C LEU A 57 22.47 17.08 11.44
N VAL A 58 21.36 16.58 12.00
CA VAL A 58 20.69 17.18 13.15
C VAL A 58 21.19 16.62 14.47
N HIS A 59 21.70 15.37 14.48
CA HIS A 59 22.09 14.62 15.69
C HIS A 59 20.98 14.61 16.76
N PRO A 60 19.75 14.17 16.44
CA PRO A 60 18.63 14.24 17.34
C PRO A 60 18.75 13.19 18.47
N GLN A 61 18.00 13.41 19.55
CA GLN A 61 17.89 12.41 20.63
C GLN A 61 17.08 11.19 20.19
N LYS A 62 16.16 11.37 19.22
CA LYS A 62 15.27 10.31 18.73
C LYS A 62 15.00 10.46 17.25
N VAL A 63 14.93 9.33 16.55
CA VAL A 63 14.50 9.25 15.14
C VAL A 63 13.25 8.37 15.03
N VAL A 64 12.23 8.84 14.31
CA VAL A 64 10.96 8.12 14.14
C VAL A 64 10.63 8.01 12.65
N PRO A 65 10.68 6.80 12.09
CA PRO A 65 10.34 6.56 10.70
C PRO A 65 8.83 6.61 10.44
N ALA A 66 8.46 6.76 9.18
CA ALA A 66 7.10 6.52 8.69
C ALA A 66 6.77 5.02 8.76
N THR A 67 5.49 4.70 8.87
CA THR A 67 5.01 3.32 8.92
C THR A 67 3.85 3.10 7.96
N VAL A 68 3.68 1.84 7.53
CA VAL A 68 2.52 1.37 6.78
C VAL A 68 1.96 0.12 7.47
N GLU A 69 0.64 -0.04 7.45
CA GLU A 69 -0.01 -1.22 8.00
C GLU A 69 -0.25 -2.26 6.90
N ILE A 70 0.19 -3.49 7.15
CA ILE A 70 -0.04 -4.63 6.27
C ILE A 70 -0.76 -5.71 7.06
N VAL A 71 -1.87 -6.22 6.49
CA VAL A 71 -2.75 -7.22 7.14
C VAL A 71 -2.61 -8.55 6.41
N ASP A 72 -2.24 -9.62 7.12
CA ASP A 72 -2.32 -10.98 6.57
C ASP A 72 -3.77 -11.46 6.59
N ILE A 73 -4.36 -11.52 5.40
CA ILE A 73 -5.72 -12.01 5.22
C ILE A 73 -5.65 -13.51 4.94
N ALA A 74 -6.26 -14.32 5.82
CA ALA A 74 -6.29 -15.77 5.69
C ALA A 74 -6.70 -16.20 4.26
N GLY A 75 -6.02 -17.23 3.73
CA GLY A 75 -6.18 -17.63 2.33
C GLY A 75 -7.62 -17.91 1.91
N LEU A 76 -7.97 -17.47 0.71
CA LEU A 76 -9.28 -17.72 0.10
C LEU A 76 -9.43 -19.21 -0.23
N VAL A 77 -10.59 -19.76 0.11
CA VAL A 77 -11.04 -21.06 -0.38
C VAL A 77 -12.13 -20.78 -1.43
N LYS A 78 -12.09 -21.54 -2.53
CA LYS A 78 -13.10 -21.48 -3.60
C LYS A 78 -14.52 -21.60 -3.02
N GLY A 79 -15.44 -20.71 -3.42
CA GLY A 79 -16.80 -20.65 -2.89
C GLY A 79 -17.01 -19.66 -1.73
N ALA A 80 -16.04 -18.81 -1.43
CA ALA A 80 -16.14 -17.81 -0.36
C ALA A 80 -17.28 -16.79 -0.57
N SER A 81 -17.61 -16.49 -1.82
CA SER A 81 -18.70 -15.55 -2.20
C SER A 81 -20.10 -16.11 -1.87
N LYS A 82 -20.24 -17.45 -1.76
CA LYS A 82 -21.53 -18.10 -1.43
C LYS A 82 -21.94 -18.00 0.03
N GLY A 83 -21.11 -17.38 0.87
CA GLY A 83 -21.56 -16.85 2.16
C GLY A 83 -21.53 -17.80 3.35
N GLU A 84 -20.81 -18.93 3.29
CA GLU A 84 -20.67 -19.82 4.44
C GLU A 84 -19.36 -19.58 5.21
N GLY A 85 -19.47 -19.22 6.48
CA GLY A 85 -18.38 -19.23 7.45
C GLY A 85 -17.18 -18.35 7.13
N LEU A 86 -16.01 -18.97 6.95
CA LEU A 86 -14.70 -18.31 6.75
C LEU A 86 -14.62 -17.41 5.51
N GLY A 87 -15.42 -17.69 4.46
CA GLY A 87 -15.44 -16.87 3.26
C GLY A 87 -15.97 -15.44 3.49
N ASN A 88 -17.02 -15.29 4.29
CA ASN A 88 -17.53 -13.96 4.65
C ASN A 88 -16.53 -13.14 5.47
N GLN A 89 -15.80 -13.81 6.38
CA GLN A 89 -14.76 -13.16 7.17
C GLN A 89 -13.60 -12.69 6.28
N PHE A 90 -13.16 -13.51 5.34
CA PHE A 90 -12.15 -13.15 4.35
C PHE A 90 -12.55 -11.91 3.54
N LEU A 91 -13.76 -11.91 2.97
CA LEU A 91 -14.27 -10.77 2.20
C LEU A 91 -14.46 -9.52 3.06
N GLY A 92 -14.82 -9.69 4.34
CA GLY A 92 -14.90 -8.61 5.32
C GLY A 92 -13.53 -7.99 5.61
N ASN A 93 -12.50 -8.81 5.77
CA ASN A 93 -11.13 -8.35 5.99
C ASN A 93 -10.60 -7.58 4.77
N ILE A 94 -10.82 -8.07 3.55
CA ILE A 94 -10.45 -7.32 2.34
C ILE A 94 -11.21 -5.98 2.30
N ARG A 95 -12.47 -5.94 2.68
CA ARG A 95 -13.26 -4.70 2.66
C ARG A 95 -12.68 -3.62 3.56
N SER A 96 -12.09 -3.99 4.70
CA SER A 96 -11.48 -3.05 5.64
C SER A 96 -10.12 -2.51 5.19
N THR A 97 -9.45 -3.11 4.20
CA THR A 97 -8.18 -2.62 3.67
C THR A 97 -8.37 -1.62 2.53
N ASP A 98 -7.35 -0.81 2.23
CA ASP A 98 -7.37 0.23 1.20
C ASP A 98 -6.70 -0.22 -0.11
N ALA A 99 -5.82 -1.21 -0.04
CA ALA A 99 -5.11 -1.80 -1.17
C ALA A 99 -4.95 -3.31 -1.00
N ILE A 100 -4.63 -4.00 -2.09
CA ILE A 100 -4.42 -5.45 -2.14
C ILE A 100 -2.99 -5.78 -2.57
N ILE A 101 -2.30 -6.62 -1.81
CA ILE A 101 -1.06 -7.28 -2.18
C ILE A 101 -1.42 -8.72 -2.55
N HIS A 102 -1.48 -9.03 -3.85
CA HIS A 102 -1.91 -10.33 -4.34
C HIS A 102 -0.68 -11.21 -4.61
N VAL A 103 -0.45 -12.20 -3.74
CA VAL A 103 0.67 -13.14 -3.84
C VAL A 103 0.28 -14.31 -4.73
N LEU A 104 1.11 -14.55 -5.76
CA LEU A 104 0.95 -15.62 -6.75
C LEU A 104 2.16 -16.55 -6.69
N ARG A 105 1.93 -17.85 -6.68
CA ARG A 105 3.00 -18.85 -6.76
C ARG A 105 3.51 -18.96 -8.19
N CYS A 106 4.77 -18.57 -8.40
CA CYS A 106 5.46 -18.58 -9.68
C CYS A 106 6.75 -19.44 -9.65
N PHE A 107 6.73 -20.53 -8.86
CA PHE A 107 7.83 -21.50 -8.77
C PHE A 107 7.27 -22.93 -8.75
N ASP A 108 8.03 -23.86 -9.31
CA ASP A 108 7.73 -25.28 -9.29
C ASP A 108 8.51 -25.93 -8.13
N ASP A 109 7.82 -26.63 -7.22
CA ASP A 109 8.40 -27.39 -6.10
C ASP A 109 7.47 -28.57 -5.75
N ASP A 110 7.95 -29.77 -5.92
CA ASP A 110 7.18 -31.00 -5.69
C ASP A 110 6.87 -31.25 -4.21
N ASN A 111 7.64 -30.63 -3.29
CA ASN A 111 7.42 -30.73 -1.84
C ASN A 111 6.31 -29.81 -1.34
N VAL A 112 5.92 -28.81 -2.12
CA VAL A 112 4.87 -27.85 -1.78
C VAL A 112 3.61 -28.19 -2.58
N ILE A 113 2.61 -28.80 -1.91
CA ILE A 113 1.36 -29.19 -2.57
C ILE A 113 0.59 -27.96 -3.02
N HIS A 114 0.17 -27.93 -4.31
CA HIS A 114 -0.75 -26.92 -4.83
C HIS A 114 -2.20 -27.39 -4.67
N VAL A 115 -3.11 -26.49 -4.24
CA VAL A 115 -4.53 -26.84 -4.00
C VAL A 115 -5.26 -27.36 -5.24
N ASP A 116 -4.88 -26.92 -6.45
CA ASP A 116 -5.44 -27.39 -7.73
C ASP A 116 -4.51 -28.36 -8.48
N GLY A 117 -3.51 -28.95 -7.80
CA GLY A 117 -2.64 -30.02 -8.32
C GLY A 117 -1.56 -29.55 -9.32
N SER A 118 -1.55 -28.30 -9.76
CA SER A 118 -0.54 -27.74 -10.67
C SER A 118 -0.35 -26.25 -10.46
N VAL A 119 0.87 -25.77 -10.67
CA VAL A 119 1.19 -24.33 -10.61
C VAL A 119 0.65 -23.62 -11.84
N ASN A 120 -0.26 -22.69 -11.65
CA ASN A 120 -0.78 -21.79 -12.71
C ASN A 120 -1.22 -20.47 -12.09
N PRO A 121 -0.31 -19.46 -12.03
CA PRO A 121 -0.59 -18.20 -11.34
C PRO A 121 -1.73 -17.38 -12.00
N VAL A 122 -1.96 -17.53 -13.30
CA VAL A 122 -3.07 -16.86 -14.00
C VAL A 122 -4.40 -17.41 -13.52
N ARG A 123 -4.57 -18.74 -13.53
CA ARG A 123 -5.77 -19.40 -12.99
C ARG A 123 -5.98 -19.02 -11.51
N ASP A 124 -4.92 -19.01 -10.71
CA ASP A 124 -4.99 -18.73 -9.27
C ASP A 124 -5.44 -17.28 -9.01
N LYS A 125 -4.95 -16.34 -9.82
CA LYS A 125 -5.43 -14.95 -9.85
C LYS A 125 -6.93 -14.88 -10.20
N GLU A 126 -7.35 -15.56 -11.27
CA GLU A 126 -8.73 -15.55 -11.75
C GLU A 126 -9.71 -16.15 -10.73
N ILE A 127 -9.29 -17.13 -9.95
CA ILE A 127 -10.12 -17.69 -8.86
C ILE A 127 -10.41 -16.60 -7.82
N ILE A 128 -9.40 -15.87 -7.38
CA ILE A 128 -9.59 -14.78 -6.39
C ILE A 128 -10.41 -13.64 -6.98
N ASP A 129 -10.07 -13.18 -8.17
CA ASP A 129 -10.81 -12.12 -8.85
C ASP A 129 -12.30 -12.45 -8.99
N THR A 130 -12.61 -13.69 -9.39
CA THR A 130 -14.00 -14.15 -9.54
C THR A 130 -14.78 -14.09 -8.23
N GLU A 131 -14.19 -14.54 -7.12
CA GLU A 131 -14.86 -14.49 -5.82
C GLU A 131 -15.12 -13.05 -5.35
N LEU A 132 -14.17 -12.14 -5.59
CA LEU A 132 -14.32 -10.71 -5.29
C LEU A 132 -15.38 -10.05 -6.18
N GLN A 133 -15.38 -10.34 -7.49
CA GLN A 133 -16.35 -9.84 -8.47
C GLN A 133 -17.77 -10.30 -8.15
N LEU A 134 -17.97 -11.55 -7.77
CA LEU A 134 -19.28 -12.07 -7.38
C LEU A 134 -19.82 -11.33 -6.15
N LYS A 135 -18.94 -10.99 -5.19
CA LYS A 135 -19.34 -10.20 -4.03
C LYS A 135 -19.67 -8.75 -4.38
N ASP A 136 -18.93 -8.17 -5.29
CA ASP A 136 -19.21 -6.82 -5.80
C ASP A 136 -20.53 -6.79 -6.58
N LEU A 137 -20.82 -7.80 -7.42
CA LEU A 137 -22.10 -7.96 -8.10
C LEU A 137 -23.29 -7.97 -7.12
N ASP A 138 -23.21 -8.76 -6.03
CA ASP A 138 -24.24 -8.78 -4.98
C ASP A 138 -24.45 -7.39 -4.36
N THR A 139 -23.37 -6.63 -4.16
CA THR A 139 -23.41 -5.28 -3.61
C THR A 139 -24.08 -4.30 -4.59
N VAL A 140 -23.69 -4.35 -5.86
CA VAL A 140 -24.24 -3.51 -6.95
C VAL A 140 -25.72 -3.81 -7.18
N ASP A 141 -26.13 -5.09 -7.22
CA ASP A 141 -27.52 -5.49 -7.39
C ASP A 141 -28.43 -4.98 -6.27
N LYS A 142 -27.96 -5.04 -5.03
CA LYS A 142 -28.70 -4.46 -3.88
C LYS A 142 -28.84 -2.95 -3.99
N LYS A 143 -27.84 -2.24 -4.49
CA LYS A 143 -27.90 -0.79 -4.72
C LYS A 143 -28.85 -0.46 -5.86
N ILE A 144 -28.79 -1.17 -6.99
CA ILE A 144 -29.71 -1.02 -8.13
C ILE A 144 -31.16 -1.14 -7.66
N SER A 145 -31.49 -2.24 -6.94
CA SER A 145 -32.85 -2.50 -6.47
C SER A 145 -33.40 -1.38 -5.56
N LYS A 146 -32.54 -0.73 -4.78
CA LYS A 146 -32.91 0.44 -3.95
C LYS A 146 -33.07 1.70 -4.82
N SER A 147 -32.17 1.91 -5.76
CA SER A 147 -32.12 3.11 -6.60
C SER A 147 -33.26 3.17 -7.61
N GLU A 148 -33.80 2.05 -8.12
CA GLU A 148 -34.89 1.98 -9.07
C GLU A 148 -36.17 2.69 -8.59
N LYS A 149 -36.47 2.66 -7.29
CA LYS A 149 -37.63 3.33 -6.71
C LYS A 149 -37.46 4.85 -6.72
N ILE A 150 -36.24 5.33 -6.42
CA ILE A 150 -35.93 6.77 -6.31
C ILE A 150 -35.77 7.38 -7.72
N ALA A 151 -35.18 6.65 -8.64
CA ALA A 151 -34.94 7.06 -10.04
C ALA A 151 -36.21 7.45 -10.82
N ARG A 152 -37.39 7.01 -10.34
CA ARG A 152 -38.66 7.37 -10.99
C ARG A 152 -39.03 8.85 -10.80
N THR A 153 -38.53 9.48 -9.76
CA THR A 153 -38.90 10.85 -9.37
C THR A 153 -37.71 11.81 -9.33
N ASP A 154 -36.50 11.27 -9.36
CA ASP A 154 -35.24 12.04 -9.25
C ASP A 154 -34.33 11.76 -10.47
N LYS A 155 -34.04 12.81 -11.25
CA LYS A 155 -33.20 12.74 -12.46
C LYS A 155 -31.73 12.33 -12.16
N ASP A 156 -31.21 12.77 -11.03
CA ASP A 156 -29.86 12.48 -10.61
C ASP A 156 -29.74 11.01 -10.18
N ALA A 157 -30.72 10.51 -9.42
CA ALA A 157 -30.81 9.10 -9.09
C ALA A 157 -30.99 8.22 -10.37
N ALA A 158 -31.70 8.72 -11.40
CA ALA A 158 -31.82 8.02 -12.67
C ALA A 158 -30.49 7.92 -13.41
N ALA A 159 -29.70 9.00 -13.43
CA ALA A 159 -28.33 8.97 -14.01
C ALA A 159 -27.42 7.99 -13.24
N GLY A 160 -27.46 8.02 -11.90
CA GLY A 160 -26.71 7.07 -11.07
C GLY A 160 -27.11 5.61 -11.32
N LEU A 161 -28.41 5.35 -11.55
CA LEU A 161 -28.90 4.00 -11.87
C LEU A 161 -28.31 3.46 -13.17
N GLU A 162 -28.18 4.28 -14.21
CA GLU A 162 -27.55 3.86 -15.48
C GLU A 162 -26.04 3.56 -15.29
N ILE A 163 -25.34 4.34 -14.46
CA ILE A 163 -23.93 4.05 -14.10
C ILE A 163 -23.83 2.70 -13.38
N LEU A 164 -24.72 2.44 -12.41
CA LEU A 164 -24.72 1.16 -11.67
C LEU A 164 -25.03 -0.03 -12.58
N LYS A 165 -25.92 0.10 -13.54
CA LYS A 165 -26.21 -0.94 -14.54
C LYS A 165 -25.02 -1.21 -15.45
N ALA A 166 -24.33 -0.15 -15.91
CA ALA A 166 -23.11 -0.28 -16.70
C ALA A 166 -22.00 -0.96 -15.90
N LEU A 167 -21.81 -0.59 -14.63
CA LEU A 167 -20.86 -1.24 -13.73
C LEU A 167 -21.20 -2.72 -13.50
N LYS A 168 -22.49 -3.05 -13.32
CA LYS A 168 -22.93 -4.44 -13.24
C LYS A 168 -22.54 -5.24 -14.47
N GLN A 169 -22.84 -4.72 -15.66
CA GLN A 169 -22.50 -5.36 -16.93
C GLN A 169 -20.97 -5.54 -17.09
N HIS A 170 -20.17 -4.57 -16.62
CA HIS A 170 -18.71 -4.65 -16.61
C HIS A 170 -18.21 -5.80 -15.73
N LEU A 171 -18.74 -5.94 -14.51
CA LEU A 171 -18.42 -7.03 -13.60
C LEU A 171 -18.88 -8.40 -14.13
N GLU A 172 -20.07 -8.49 -14.75
CA GLU A 172 -20.59 -9.72 -15.39
C GLU A 172 -19.72 -10.20 -16.56
N GLN A 173 -18.91 -9.31 -17.16
CA GLN A 173 -17.90 -9.67 -18.17
C GLN A 173 -16.60 -10.20 -17.56
N GLY A 174 -16.53 -10.40 -16.25
CA GLY A 174 -15.32 -10.84 -15.54
C GLY A 174 -14.24 -9.76 -15.43
N LYS A 175 -14.62 -8.48 -15.50
CA LYS A 175 -13.69 -7.34 -15.36
C LYS A 175 -13.77 -6.75 -13.95
N ASN A 176 -12.63 -6.42 -13.38
CA ASN A 176 -12.56 -5.80 -12.05
C ASN A 176 -13.08 -4.35 -12.08
N ALA A 177 -13.75 -3.90 -11.01
CA ALA A 177 -14.33 -2.56 -10.94
C ALA A 177 -13.29 -1.43 -11.08
N ARG A 178 -12.00 -1.67 -10.78
CA ARG A 178 -10.90 -0.70 -11.00
C ARG A 178 -10.66 -0.37 -12.48
N ALA A 179 -11.11 -1.24 -13.40
CA ALA A 179 -11.03 -1.01 -14.84
C ALA A 179 -12.31 -0.39 -15.43
N PHE A 180 -13.31 -0.07 -14.59
CA PHE A 180 -14.54 0.58 -15.03
C PHE A 180 -14.30 2.07 -15.25
N GLU A 181 -14.51 2.53 -16.48
CA GLU A 181 -14.34 3.93 -16.85
C GLU A 181 -15.58 4.76 -16.47
N VAL A 182 -15.39 5.68 -15.56
CA VAL A 182 -16.38 6.66 -15.09
C VAL A 182 -15.65 7.92 -14.67
N ASN A 183 -16.25 9.10 -14.90
CA ASN A 183 -15.61 10.34 -14.44
C ASN A 183 -15.60 10.45 -12.91
N GLU A 184 -14.61 11.16 -12.36
CA GLU A 184 -14.37 11.23 -10.91
C GLU A 184 -15.57 11.76 -10.11
N LYS A 185 -16.34 12.68 -10.68
CA LYS A 185 -17.53 13.24 -10.00
C LYS A 185 -18.63 12.20 -9.84
N ASP A 186 -18.91 11.44 -10.89
CA ASP A 186 -19.92 10.39 -10.87
C ASP A 186 -19.46 9.19 -10.07
N LYS A 187 -18.17 8.86 -10.11
CA LYS A 187 -17.55 7.83 -9.28
C LYS A 187 -17.74 8.15 -7.80
N ALA A 188 -17.32 9.34 -7.38
CA ALA A 188 -17.47 9.79 -5.98
C ALA A 188 -18.92 9.79 -5.50
N LYS A 189 -19.86 10.06 -6.39
CA LYS A 189 -21.28 10.20 -6.03
C LYS A 189 -22.05 8.88 -6.03
N HIS A 190 -21.73 7.95 -6.93
CA HIS A 190 -22.55 6.78 -7.20
C HIS A 190 -21.86 5.43 -7.02
N VAL A 191 -20.51 5.42 -6.94
CA VAL A 191 -19.72 4.18 -6.89
C VAL A 191 -18.93 4.04 -5.60
N ASP A 192 -18.28 5.10 -5.11
CA ASP A 192 -17.35 5.01 -3.98
C ASP A 192 -18.04 4.57 -2.68
N ASP A 193 -19.33 4.92 -2.48
CA ASP A 193 -20.12 4.49 -1.31
C ASP A 193 -20.44 2.98 -1.29
N LEU A 194 -20.14 2.25 -2.37
CA LEU A 194 -20.34 0.81 -2.44
C LEU A 194 -19.20 0.02 -1.78
N PHE A 195 -18.04 0.64 -1.57
CA PHE A 195 -16.84 -0.01 -1.02
C PHE A 195 -16.54 -1.35 -1.70
N LEU A 196 -16.51 -1.33 -3.05
CA LEU A 196 -16.29 -2.52 -3.85
C LEU A 196 -14.89 -3.10 -3.58
N LEU A 197 -14.79 -4.43 -3.62
CA LEU A 197 -13.54 -5.13 -3.35
C LEU A 197 -12.58 -5.02 -4.53
N THR A 198 -13.10 -5.16 -5.76
CA THR A 198 -12.29 -5.14 -6.98
C THR A 198 -11.98 -3.73 -7.49
N ILE A 199 -12.48 -2.66 -6.81
CA ILE A 199 -12.09 -1.27 -7.10
C ILE A 199 -10.75 -0.90 -6.49
N LYS A 200 -10.33 -1.64 -5.46
CA LYS A 200 -9.09 -1.39 -4.73
C LYS A 200 -7.87 -1.52 -5.62
N PRO A 201 -6.87 -0.64 -5.47
CA PRO A 201 -5.60 -0.78 -6.17
C PRO A 201 -4.89 -2.07 -5.75
N VAL A 202 -4.11 -2.66 -6.65
CA VAL A 202 -3.46 -3.96 -6.45
C VAL A 202 -1.99 -3.95 -6.88
N ILE A 203 -1.14 -4.65 -6.11
CA ILE A 203 0.19 -5.08 -6.50
C ILE A 203 0.18 -6.60 -6.62
N TYR A 204 0.71 -7.13 -7.71
CA TYR A 204 0.93 -8.56 -7.87
C TYR A 204 2.34 -8.93 -7.42
N VAL A 205 2.46 -9.79 -6.43
CA VAL A 205 3.72 -10.35 -5.98
C VAL A 205 3.86 -11.76 -6.54
N CYS A 206 4.70 -11.90 -7.55
CA CYS A 206 5.10 -13.20 -8.07
C CYS A 206 6.16 -13.80 -7.14
N ASN A 207 5.75 -14.75 -6.28
CA ASN A 207 6.68 -15.50 -5.45
C ASN A 207 7.41 -16.53 -6.32
N VAL A 208 8.70 -16.33 -6.50
CA VAL A 208 9.56 -17.10 -7.40
C VAL A 208 10.66 -17.85 -6.62
N ASP A 209 11.30 -18.82 -7.27
CA ASP A 209 12.55 -19.41 -6.79
C ASP A 209 13.73 -18.43 -6.90
N GLU A 210 14.85 -18.76 -6.24
CA GLU A 210 16.06 -17.93 -6.19
C GLU A 210 16.57 -17.57 -7.59
N ASN A 211 16.61 -18.52 -8.51
CA ASN A 211 17.14 -18.30 -9.87
C ASN A 211 16.30 -17.34 -10.71
N SER A 212 15.03 -17.20 -10.36
CA SER A 212 14.05 -16.41 -11.09
C SER A 212 13.82 -15.00 -10.51
N VAL A 213 14.47 -14.65 -9.39
CA VAL A 213 14.19 -13.39 -8.68
C VAL A 213 14.58 -12.13 -9.48
N ILE A 214 15.58 -12.23 -10.38
CA ILE A 214 16.04 -11.11 -11.23
C ILE A 214 15.25 -11.08 -12.54
N ASN A 215 15.24 -12.19 -13.27
CA ASN A 215 14.77 -12.23 -14.66
C ASN A 215 13.34 -12.78 -14.81
N GLY A 216 12.81 -13.40 -13.77
CA GLY A 216 11.55 -14.11 -13.83
C GLY A 216 11.66 -15.47 -14.53
N ASN A 217 10.50 -16.05 -14.84
CA ASN A 217 10.37 -17.34 -15.48
C ASN A 217 9.06 -17.41 -16.29
N LYS A 218 8.77 -18.59 -16.90
CA LYS A 218 7.56 -18.83 -17.69
C LYS A 218 6.25 -18.44 -16.97
N HIS A 219 6.20 -18.60 -15.64
CA HIS A 219 5.03 -18.28 -14.82
C HIS A 219 4.86 -16.76 -14.67
N THR A 220 5.95 -16.06 -14.41
CA THR A 220 5.93 -14.58 -14.29
C THR A 220 5.59 -13.92 -15.62
N ASP A 221 6.04 -14.48 -16.75
CA ASP A 221 5.74 -13.96 -18.07
C ASP A 221 4.25 -14.16 -18.41
N ALA A 222 3.66 -15.29 -18.02
CA ALA A 222 2.22 -15.52 -18.16
C ALA A 222 1.41 -14.51 -17.33
N VAL A 223 1.84 -14.18 -16.10
CA VAL A 223 1.19 -13.14 -15.28
C VAL A 223 1.31 -11.77 -15.93
N LYS A 224 2.51 -11.36 -16.37
CA LYS A 224 2.74 -10.08 -17.07
C LYS A 224 1.82 -9.92 -18.28
N GLU A 225 1.70 -10.96 -19.11
CA GLU A 225 0.82 -10.92 -20.28
C GLU A 225 -0.66 -10.84 -19.89
N ASN A 226 -1.10 -11.56 -18.86
CA ASN A 226 -2.48 -11.55 -18.40
C ASN A 226 -2.91 -10.16 -17.88
N ILE A 227 -2.04 -9.47 -17.15
CA ILE A 227 -2.38 -8.20 -16.50
C ILE A 227 -1.92 -6.95 -17.27
N LYS A 228 -1.39 -7.10 -18.47
CA LYS A 228 -0.88 -5.95 -19.27
C LYS A 228 -1.90 -4.82 -19.49
N HIS A 229 -3.18 -5.12 -19.36
CA HIS A 229 -4.28 -4.16 -19.46
C HIS A 229 -4.73 -3.60 -18.10
N GLU A 230 -4.17 -4.12 -17.01
CA GLU A 230 -4.39 -3.61 -15.68
C GLU A 230 -3.27 -2.59 -15.36
N ASN A 231 -3.61 -1.45 -14.80
CA ASN A 231 -2.60 -0.50 -14.32
C ASN A 231 -2.09 -0.96 -12.94
N ALA A 232 -1.41 -2.12 -12.93
CA ALA A 232 -0.95 -2.79 -11.70
C ALA A 232 0.55 -3.11 -11.79
N GLU A 233 1.25 -2.91 -10.68
CA GLU A 233 2.66 -3.24 -10.55
C GLU A 233 2.84 -4.74 -10.31
N ILE A 234 3.94 -5.30 -10.86
CA ILE A 234 4.39 -6.67 -10.60
C ILE A 234 5.75 -6.61 -9.90
N LEU A 235 5.85 -7.31 -8.79
CA LEU A 235 7.11 -7.52 -8.07
C LEU A 235 7.50 -8.99 -8.11
N LEU A 236 8.76 -9.26 -8.47
CA LEU A 236 9.36 -10.58 -8.34
C LEU A 236 10.04 -10.65 -6.96
N ILE A 237 9.60 -11.57 -6.12
CA ILE A 237 10.10 -11.75 -4.75
C ILE A 237 10.25 -13.25 -4.50
N SER A 238 11.38 -13.66 -3.92
CA SER A 238 11.51 -15.00 -3.36
C SER A 238 11.25 -14.92 -1.85
N ALA A 239 10.12 -15.48 -1.42
CA ALA A 239 9.78 -15.50 -0.01
C ALA A 239 10.80 -16.31 0.83
N GLU A 240 11.50 -17.26 0.21
CA GLU A 240 12.58 -18.02 0.81
C GLU A 240 13.79 -17.13 1.10
N ILE A 241 14.31 -16.40 0.09
CA ILE A 241 15.39 -15.41 0.24
C ILE A 241 15.05 -14.38 1.32
N GLU A 242 13.83 -13.83 1.28
CA GLU A 242 13.40 -12.83 2.27
C GLU A 242 13.36 -13.41 3.70
N SER A 243 13.01 -14.68 3.84
CA SER A 243 13.03 -15.38 5.12
C SER A 243 14.45 -15.57 5.65
N GLU A 244 15.43 -15.87 4.77
CA GLU A 244 16.84 -15.97 5.12
C GLU A 244 17.43 -14.62 5.53
N ILE A 245 17.14 -13.55 4.76
CA ILE A 245 17.55 -12.19 5.10
C ILE A 245 16.98 -11.75 6.45
N ALA A 246 15.74 -12.13 6.75
CA ALA A 246 15.05 -11.73 7.98
C ALA A 246 15.70 -12.27 9.28
N VAL A 247 16.44 -13.35 9.21
CA VAL A 247 17.15 -13.95 10.36
C VAL A 247 18.61 -13.52 10.48
N MET A 248 19.16 -12.82 9.48
CA MET A 248 20.51 -12.28 9.53
C MET A 248 20.59 -11.09 10.46
N GLU A 249 21.50 -11.10 11.42
CA GLU A 249 21.66 -10.01 12.40
C GLU A 249 22.48 -8.83 11.85
N SER A 250 23.57 -9.12 11.12
CA SER A 250 24.48 -8.10 10.61
C SER A 250 23.94 -7.44 9.33
N TYR A 251 24.08 -6.12 9.25
CA TYR A 251 23.79 -5.36 8.02
C TYR A 251 24.75 -5.73 6.89
N GLU A 252 26.02 -5.93 7.22
CA GLU A 252 27.08 -6.30 6.29
C GLU A 252 26.79 -7.67 5.66
N ASP A 253 26.40 -8.66 6.47
CA ASP A 253 26.06 -10.01 5.98
C ASP A 253 24.87 -9.96 5.01
N ARG A 254 23.83 -9.21 5.34
CA ARG A 254 22.67 -9.00 4.44
C ARG A 254 23.07 -8.36 3.12
N LYS A 255 23.92 -7.34 3.20
CA LYS A 255 24.40 -6.64 2.00
C LYS A 255 25.23 -7.57 1.11
N MET A 256 26.16 -8.33 1.69
CA MET A 256 26.95 -9.33 0.95
C MET A 256 26.05 -10.39 0.32
N PHE A 257 25.07 -10.91 1.06
CA PHE A 257 24.13 -11.90 0.56
C PHE A 257 23.31 -11.38 -0.63
N LEU A 258 22.82 -10.14 -0.55
CA LEU A 258 22.10 -9.51 -1.66
C LEU A 258 23.02 -9.28 -2.88
N GLU A 259 24.26 -8.85 -2.66
CA GLU A 259 25.26 -8.65 -3.72
C GLU A 259 25.61 -9.97 -4.42
N ASP A 260 25.76 -11.07 -3.68
CA ASP A 260 26.01 -12.41 -4.23
C ASP A 260 24.86 -12.90 -5.10
N LEU A 261 23.62 -12.54 -4.75
CA LEU A 261 22.43 -12.80 -5.56
C LEU A 261 22.23 -11.80 -6.71
N GLY A 262 23.09 -10.77 -6.83
CA GLY A 262 22.94 -9.71 -7.82
C GLY A 262 21.78 -8.74 -7.55
N LEU A 263 21.29 -8.69 -6.32
CA LEU A 263 20.21 -7.82 -5.90
C LEU A 263 20.75 -6.54 -5.25
N LYS A 264 20.15 -5.39 -5.58
CA LYS A 264 20.52 -4.10 -4.98
C LYS A 264 19.87 -3.90 -3.60
N GLU A 265 18.69 -4.45 -3.41
CA GLU A 265 17.89 -4.37 -2.18
C GLU A 265 16.96 -5.58 -2.09
N SER A 266 16.44 -5.86 -0.90
CA SER A 266 15.52 -6.97 -0.70
C SER A 266 14.16 -6.72 -1.37
N GLY A 267 13.46 -7.79 -1.74
CA GLY A 267 12.11 -7.73 -2.30
C GLY A 267 11.11 -7.16 -1.30
N VAL A 268 11.30 -7.41 -0.01
CA VAL A 268 10.50 -6.85 1.08
C VAL A 268 10.61 -5.32 1.11
N VAL A 269 11.80 -4.75 0.99
CA VAL A 269 12.00 -3.28 0.93
C VAL A 269 11.27 -2.69 -0.28
N ARG A 270 11.39 -3.32 -1.45
CA ARG A 270 10.65 -2.91 -2.66
C ARG A 270 9.13 -2.98 -2.43
N LEU A 271 8.63 -4.07 -1.85
CA LEU A 271 7.21 -4.24 -1.57
C LEU A 271 6.67 -3.17 -0.63
N ILE A 272 7.40 -2.83 0.43
CA ILE A 272 7.00 -1.77 1.37
C ILE A 272 6.88 -0.42 0.63
N ARG A 273 7.88 -0.04 -0.18
CA ARG A 273 7.84 1.20 -0.96
C ARG A 273 6.70 1.21 -1.97
N SER A 274 6.55 0.13 -2.74
CA SER A 274 5.46 0.01 -3.71
C SER A 274 4.08 0.07 -3.04
N THR A 275 3.92 -0.56 -1.87
CA THR A 275 2.68 -0.47 -1.08
C THR A 275 2.40 0.96 -0.62
N TYR A 276 3.43 1.68 -0.17
CA TYR A 276 3.32 3.08 0.24
C TYR A 276 2.86 3.98 -0.91
N HIS A 277 3.42 3.77 -2.10
CA HIS A 277 3.01 4.48 -3.32
C HIS A 277 1.60 4.08 -3.78
N LEU A 278 1.26 2.80 -3.72
CA LEU A 278 -0.06 2.28 -4.10
C LEU A 278 -1.18 2.91 -3.25
N LEU A 279 -0.91 3.11 -1.96
CA LEU A 279 -1.81 3.78 -1.03
C LEU A 279 -1.84 5.32 -1.20
N ASN A 280 -1.18 5.85 -2.24
CA ASN A 280 -1.06 7.27 -2.53
C ASN A 280 -0.53 8.09 -1.33
N LEU A 281 0.43 7.51 -0.61
CA LEU A 281 1.08 8.14 0.54
C LEU A 281 2.31 8.95 0.12
N ALA A 282 2.67 9.92 0.95
CA ALA A 282 3.88 10.73 0.87
C ALA A 282 4.41 10.98 2.28
N THR A 283 5.64 11.43 2.38
CA THR A 283 6.31 11.70 3.66
C THR A 283 6.76 13.15 3.71
N TYR A 284 6.43 13.85 4.78
CA TYR A 284 7.14 15.06 5.16
C TYR A 284 7.92 14.83 6.46
N PHE A 285 8.91 15.67 6.73
CA PHE A 285 9.78 15.55 7.90
C PHE A 285 9.60 16.72 8.85
N THR A 286 9.74 16.43 10.13
CA THR A 286 10.08 17.44 11.13
C THR A 286 11.49 17.17 11.62
N ALA A 287 12.35 18.19 11.68
CA ALA A 287 13.75 18.04 12.03
C ALA A 287 14.08 18.99 13.20
N GLY A 288 14.44 18.43 14.35
CA GLY A 288 14.81 19.17 15.54
C GLY A 288 15.73 18.35 16.45
N GLU A 289 16.42 19.01 17.38
CA GLU A 289 17.37 18.38 18.32
C GLU A 289 16.73 17.28 19.19
N GLN A 290 15.45 17.39 19.51
CA GLN A 290 14.76 16.39 20.31
C GLN A 290 14.34 15.18 19.45
N GLU A 291 13.81 15.44 18.24
CA GLU A 291 13.29 14.40 17.36
C GLU A 291 13.45 14.81 15.89
N VAL A 292 13.91 13.86 15.07
CA VAL A 292 13.71 13.86 13.62
C VAL A 292 12.65 12.80 13.32
N ARG A 293 11.57 13.20 12.63
CA ARG A 293 10.46 12.30 12.38
C ARG A 293 9.94 12.41 10.96
N ALA A 294 9.66 11.25 10.37
CA ALA A 294 8.94 11.10 9.12
C ALA A 294 7.44 10.94 9.39
N TRP A 295 6.63 11.82 8.80
CA TRP A 295 5.18 11.83 8.95
C TRP A 295 4.52 11.35 7.68
N THR A 296 3.67 10.34 7.79
CA THR A 296 2.89 9.81 6.66
C THR A 296 1.68 10.70 6.39
N ILE A 297 1.53 11.15 5.15
CA ILE A 297 0.38 11.91 4.67
C ILE A 297 -0.16 11.30 3.37
N HIS A 298 -1.39 11.65 3.01
CA HIS A 298 -1.88 11.41 1.64
C HIS A 298 -1.31 12.46 0.69
N LYS A 299 -0.91 12.05 -0.50
CA LYS A 299 -0.58 13.00 -1.57
C LYS A 299 -1.78 13.89 -1.86
N GLY A 300 -1.55 15.18 -1.98
CA GLY A 300 -2.62 16.15 -2.17
C GLY A 300 -3.14 16.81 -0.90
N MET A 301 -2.59 16.49 0.27
CA MET A 301 -2.91 17.21 1.51
C MET A 301 -2.31 18.61 1.52
N PHE A 302 -3.10 19.57 2.00
CA PHE A 302 -2.64 20.93 2.30
C PHE A 302 -1.97 21.01 3.68
N ALA A 303 -1.16 22.06 3.89
CA ALA A 303 -0.39 22.24 5.11
C ALA A 303 -1.21 22.14 6.41
N PRO A 304 -2.44 22.66 6.55
CA PRO A 304 -3.25 22.46 7.76
C PRO A 304 -3.59 20.98 8.00
N GLN A 305 -3.95 20.24 6.97
CA GLN A 305 -4.26 18.79 7.06
C GLN A 305 -3.01 17.99 7.45
N ALA A 306 -1.85 18.31 6.88
CA ALA A 306 -0.58 17.71 7.26
C ALA A 306 -0.20 18.01 8.72
N ALA A 307 -0.45 19.23 9.20
CA ALA A 307 -0.29 19.58 10.60
C ALA A 307 -1.23 18.78 11.50
N GLY A 308 -2.45 18.48 11.03
CA GLY A 308 -3.45 17.64 11.69
C GLY A 308 -2.99 16.21 11.94
N VAL A 309 -2.07 15.69 11.12
CA VAL A 309 -1.47 14.36 11.33
C VAL A 309 -0.62 14.32 12.60
N ILE A 310 0.00 15.44 12.99
CA ILE A 310 0.71 15.57 14.28
C ILE A 310 -0.29 15.59 15.42
N HIS A 311 -1.24 16.52 15.37
CA HIS A 311 -2.31 16.66 16.35
C HIS A 311 -3.47 17.50 15.77
N THR A 312 -4.70 17.18 16.14
CA THR A 312 -5.90 17.90 15.66
C THR A 312 -5.90 19.40 15.99
N ASP A 313 -5.24 19.80 17.09
CA ASP A 313 -5.13 21.21 17.46
C ASP A 313 -4.20 21.98 16.51
N PHE A 314 -3.19 21.31 15.92
CA PHE A 314 -2.32 21.93 14.92
C PHE A 314 -3.09 22.27 13.64
N GLU A 315 -4.05 21.43 13.23
CA GLU A 315 -4.94 21.70 12.10
C GLU A 315 -5.86 22.88 12.41
N LYS A 316 -6.56 22.83 13.56
CA LYS A 316 -7.55 23.85 13.96
C LYS A 316 -6.91 25.20 14.18
N GLY A 317 -5.76 25.24 14.87
CA GLY A 317 -5.03 26.45 15.19
C GLY A 317 -3.99 26.86 14.15
N PHE A 318 -3.96 26.24 12.96
CA PHE A 318 -2.94 26.48 11.95
C PHE A 318 -2.84 27.96 11.55
N ILE A 319 -1.62 28.51 11.66
CA ILE A 319 -1.30 29.88 11.24
C ILE A 319 -0.51 29.85 9.93
N ARG A 320 0.62 29.14 9.91
CA ARG A 320 1.53 29.01 8.78
C ARG A 320 2.46 27.81 8.96
N ALA A 321 3.09 27.37 7.88
CA ALA A 321 4.20 26.42 7.89
C ALA A 321 5.48 27.09 7.39
N GLU A 322 6.59 26.84 8.07
CA GLU A 322 7.94 27.12 7.57
C GLU A 322 8.41 25.86 6.87
N VAL A 323 8.75 25.95 5.57
CA VAL A 323 9.03 24.78 4.71
C VAL A 323 10.39 24.94 4.07
N ILE A 324 11.20 23.88 4.14
CA ILE A 324 12.48 23.75 3.43
C ILE A 324 12.40 22.47 2.59
N LYS A 325 12.83 22.54 1.32
CA LYS A 325 12.94 21.33 0.51
C LYS A 325 14.10 20.47 1.00
N TYR A 326 13.93 19.15 1.00
CA TYR A 326 14.93 18.19 1.47
C TYR A 326 16.31 18.45 0.84
N ASP A 327 16.39 18.59 -0.48
CA ASP A 327 17.66 18.82 -1.19
C ASP A 327 18.36 20.13 -0.76
N ASP A 328 17.58 21.18 -0.49
CA ASP A 328 18.13 22.44 0.02
C ASP A 328 18.65 22.26 1.45
N TYR A 329 17.95 21.50 2.31
CA TYR A 329 18.40 21.22 3.68
C TYR A 329 19.71 20.42 3.69
N ILE A 330 19.81 19.38 2.88
CA ILE A 330 21.04 18.59 2.74
C ILE A 330 22.20 19.44 2.22
N LYS A 331 21.93 20.30 1.26
CA LYS A 331 22.94 21.20 0.66
C LYS A 331 23.48 22.22 1.66
N TYR A 332 22.61 22.87 2.40
CA TYR A 332 22.99 23.96 3.34
C TYR A 332 23.14 23.49 4.78
N LYS A 333 22.80 22.26 5.10
CA LYS A 333 23.09 21.52 6.35
C LYS A 333 22.40 22.05 7.61
N SER A 334 21.64 23.12 7.56
CA SER A 334 20.88 23.62 8.71
C SER A 334 19.73 24.54 8.30
N GLU A 335 18.71 24.64 9.16
CA GLU A 335 17.60 25.58 8.97
C GLU A 335 18.07 27.03 8.89
N ALA A 336 19.03 27.41 9.76
CA ALA A 336 19.58 28.77 9.79
C ALA A 336 20.24 29.14 8.47
N ALA A 337 21.09 28.26 7.91
CA ALA A 337 21.72 28.48 6.63
C ALA A 337 20.72 28.52 5.47
N CYS A 338 19.69 27.66 5.48
CA CYS A 338 18.61 27.73 4.48
C CYS A 338 17.85 29.05 4.56
N ARG A 339 17.64 29.59 5.76
CA ARG A 339 16.98 30.90 5.98
C ARG A 339 17.81 32.05 5.41
N GLU A 340 19.12 32.06 5.67
CA GLU A 340 20.05 33.09 5.18
C GLU A 340 20.10 33.15 3.63
N VAL A 341 20.01 32.02 2.96
CA VAL A 341 20.01 31.94 1.49
C VAL A 341 18.61 32.01 0.88
N GLY A 342 17.56 32.27 1.68
CA GLY A 342 16.20 32.42 1.19
C GLY A 342 15.52 31.11 0.76
N LYS A 343 15.98 29.96 1.28
CA LYS A 343 15.43 28.63 0.98
C LYS A 343 14.40 28.13 2.00
N LEU A 344 14.18 28.88 3.08
CA LEU A 344 13.08 28.66 4.00
C LEU A 344 11.88 29.48 3.53
N GLY A 345 10.86 28.79 3.01
CA GLY A 345 9.60 29.40 2.59
C GLY A 345 8.60 29.47 3.73
N VAL A 346 7.86 30.59 3.82
CA VAL A 346 6.70 30.70 4.73
C VAL A 346 5.44 30.47 3.92
N GLN A 347 4.70 29.43 4.25
CA GLN A 347 3.58 28.90 3.49
C GLN A 347 2.25 29.03 4.27
N GLY A 348 1.19 29.37 3.53
CA GLY A 348 -0.16 29.51 4.05
C GLY A 348 -0.99 28.21 4.02
N LYS A 349 -2.30 28.38 4.20
CA LYS A 349 -3.26 27.25 4.26
C LYS A 349 -3.39 26.49 2.94
N ASP A 350 -3.13 27.15 1.83
CA ASP A 350 -3.30 26.61 0.47
C ASP A 350 -2.01 25.93 -0.05
N TYR A 351 -1.01 25.80 0.79
CA TYR A 351 0.22 25.11 0.42
C TYR A 351 -0.01 23.61 0.31
N LEU A 352 0.23 23.05 -0.88
CA LEU A 352 0.21 21.62 -1.13
C LEU A 352 1.53 21.00 -0.67
N VAL A 353 1.47 20.12 0.31
CA VAL A 353 2.67 19.48 0.86
C VAL A 353 3.24 18.48 -0.16
N GLU A 354 4.55 18.62 -0.40
CA GLU A 354 5.28 17.73 -1.31
C GLU A 354 6.05 16.67 -0.52
N ASP A 355 6.28 15.53 -1.17
CA ASP A 355 7.08 14.45 -0.58
C ASP A 355 8.52 14.92 -0.34
N GLY A 356 9.02 14.76 0.87
CA GLY A 356 10.33 15.20 1.30
C GLY A 356 10.39 16.62 1.91
N ASP A 357 9.28 17.34 1.99
CA ASP A 357 9.27 18.64 2.67
C ASP A 357 9.72 18.51 4.12
N ILE A 358 10.59 19.41 4.58
CA ILE A 358 10.94 19.58 5.99
C ILE A 358 10.12 20.75 6.51
N MET A 359 9.25 20.48 7.49
CA MET A 359 8.20 21.42 7.88
C MET A 359 8.26 21.76 9.38
N HIS A 360 8.02 23.04 9.69
CA HIS A 360 7.79 23.51 11.02
C HIS A 360 6.47 24.29 11.08
N PHE A 361 5.49 23.78 11.84
CA PHE A 361 4.16 24.40 11.91
C PHE A 361 4.08 25.43 13.03
N ARG A 362 3.46 26.59 12.72
CA ARG A 362 3.09 27.61 13.69
C ARG A 362 1.57 27.58 13.85
N PHE A 363 1.13 27.38 15.06
CA PHE A 363 -0.29 27.26 15.40
C PHE A 363 -0.59 27.98 16.71
N ASN A 364 -1.85 28.30 16.93
CA ASN A 364 -2.35 28.89 18.17
C ASN A 364 -3.60 28.13 18.59
N VAL A 365 -3.66 27.68 19.85
CA VAL A 365 -4.78 26.91 20.42
C VAL A 365 -5.50 27.78 21.44
#